data_4d4cbe93340926d4cc684de72bc72117
#
_entry.id   4d4cbe93340926d4cc684de72bc72117
#
_cell.length_a   1.000
_cell.length_b   1.000
_cell.length_c   1.000
_cell.angle_alpha   90.00
_cell.angle_beta   90.00
_cell.angle_gamma   90.00
#
_symmetry.space_group_name_H-M   'P 1'
#
loop_
_entity.id
_entity.type
_entity.pdbx_description
1 polymer ?
#
loop_
_entity_poly.entity_id
_entity_poly.type
_entity_poly.pdbx_seq_one_letter_code
_entity_poly.pdbx_strand_id
1 'polypeptide(L)'
;YLGTANTMCSLAEALGMTLPDGANAPAASAHRSQLGEETGMKIVELVERDITVRKVITPGSIRNAIKACLAMSGSTNAVMHLTAVAHEAELDIDVLQLFDNLSNSTPQIAKMNPACKYNMIDFYHDGGMPRLLENLQSLLETDVMTVTGKTLAENIAEHRYRYPATGLVNHTLDDPFGYSGGVAVLR
;
A
#
# COMPACT_ATOMS: atom_id res chain seq x y z
N TYR A 1 6.90 -14.24 4.31
CA TYR A 1 6.55 -14.28 2.88
C TYR A 1 5.35 -13.37 2.58
N LEU A 2 5.14 -13.01 1.32
CA LEU A 2 4.01 -12.22 0.87
C LEU A 2 2.79 -13.15 0.64
N GLY A 3 2.01 -13.35 1.70
CA GLY A 3 0.70 -14.03 1.63
C GLY A 3 -0.43 -13.02 1.81
N THR A 4 -1.68 -13.49 1.96
CA THR A 4 -2.86 -12.62 2.08
C THR A 4 -2.75 -11.61 3.23
N ALA A 5 -2.30 -12.04 4.41
CA ALA A 5 -2.19 -11.16 5.58
C ALA A 5 -1.22 -9.99 5.31
N ASN A 6 0.01 -10.28 4.83
CA ASN A 6 0.98 -9.24 4.52
C ASN A 6 0.55 -8.39 3.32
N THR A 7 -0.13 -8.97 2.33
CA THR A 7 -0.74 -8.19 1.26
C THR A 7 -1.74 -7.18 1.84
N MET A 8 -2.71 -7.63 2.64
CA MET A 8 -3.74 -6.72 3.16
C MET A 8 -3.18 -5.68 4.13
N CYS A 9 -2.16 -6.01 4.95
CA CYS A 9 -1.44 -5.01 5.74
C CYS A 9 -0.83 -3.93 4.84
N SER A 10 -0.16 -4.33 3.76
CA SER A 10 0.44 -3.40 2.78
C SER A 10 -0.64 -2.55 2.09
N LEU A 11 -1.75 -3.16 1.70
CA LEU A 11 -2.86 -2.42 1.06
C LEU A 11 -3.57 -1.47 2.02
N ALA A 12 -3.62 -1.76 3.32
CA ALA A 12 -4.13 -0.82 4.31
C ALA A 12 -3.30 0.48 4.34
N GLU A 13 -1.98 0.41 4.14
CA GLU A 13 -1.13 1.59 4.00
C GLU A 13 -1.37 2.33 2.67
N ALA A 14 -1.51 1.60 1.57
CA ALA A 14 -1.83 2.18 0.26
C ALA A 14 -3.23 2.82 0.21
N LEU A 15 -4.19 2.31 0.98
CA LEU A 15 -5.51 2.91 1.21
C LEU A 15 -5.44 4.19 2.05
N GLY A 16 -4.31 4.48 2.70
CA GLY A 16 -4.18 5.56 3.66
C GLY A 16 -4.74 5.24 5.05
N MET A 17 -5.03 3.97 5.36
CA MET A 17 -5.68 3.52 6.61
C MET A 17 -4.68 3.10 7.71
N THR A 18 -3.38 3.20 7.47
CA THR A 18 -2.36 3.02 8.51
C THR A 18 -1.26 4.07 8.37
N LEU A 19 -0.52 4.30 9.44
CA LEU A 19 0.62 5.22 9.42
C LEU A 19 1.72 4.68 8.50
N PRO A 20 2.54 5.54 7.87
CA PRO A 20 3.70 5.11 7.10
C PRO A 20 4.60 4.14 7.89
N ASP A 21 5.12 3.10 7.23
CA ASP A 21 5.80 1.94 7.83
C ASP A 21 4.90 0.99 8.63
N GLY A 22 3.68 1.39 8.95
CA GLY A 22 2.75 0.61 9.78
C GLY A 22 2.41 -0.76 9.21
N ALA A 23 2.42 -0.91 7.89
CA ALA A 23 2.18 -2.18 7.23
C ALA A 23 3.27 -3.23 7.50
N ASN A 24 4.54 -2.83 7.44
CA ASN A 24 5.64 -3.78 7.30
C ASN A 24 6.64 -3.78 8.47
N ALA A 25 6.55 -2.85 9.43
CA ALA A 25 7.42 -2.86 10.61
C ALA A 25 7.36 -4.22 11.33
N PRO A 26 8.49 -4.88 11.58
CA PRO A 26 8.50 -6.22 12.18
C PRO A 26 7.81 -6.25 13.55
N ALA A 27 7.05 -7.30 13.83
CA ALA A 27 6.23 -7.42 15.04
C ALA A 27 7.04 -7.29 16.35
N ALA A 28 8.28 -7.78 16.37
CA ALA A 28 9.15 -7.75 17.54
C ALA A 28 10.07 -6.51 17.58
N SER A 29 9.87 -5.52 16.70
CA SER A 29 10.73 -4.32 16.66
C SER A 29 10.22 -3.22 17.59
N ALA A 30 11.15 -2.43 18.14
CA ALA A 30 10.81 -1.21 18.87
C ALA A 30 9.99 -0.23 18.01
N HIS A 31 10.24 -0.19 16.71
CA HIS A 31 9.47 0.62 15.76
C HIS A 31 7.99 0.24 15.73
N ARG A 32 7.66 -1.07 15.80
CA ARG A 32 6.27 -1.52 15.90
C ARG A 32 5.58 -0.98 17.15
N SER A 33 6.29 -0.97 18.30
CA SER A 33 5.75 -0.42 19.55
C SER A 33 5.54 1.10 19.46
N GLN A 34 6.48 1.83 18.87
CA GLN A 34 6.34 3.28 18.61
C GLN A 34 5.14 3.58 17.73
N LEU A 35 4.97 2.85 16.61
CA LEU A 35 3.82 2.99 15.71
C LEU A 35 2.49 2.69 16.42
N GLY A 36 2.47 1.77 17.39
CA GLY A 36 1.30 1.51 18.23
C GLY A 36 0.91 2.71 19.08
N GLU A 37 1.88 3.35 19.73
CA GLU A 37 1.68 4.57 20.52
C GLU A 37 1.23 5.74 19.62
N GLU A 38 1.93 5.97 18.51
CA GLU A 38 1.60 7.01 17.53
C GLU A 38 0.18 6.82 16.96
N THR A 39 -0.23 5.58 16.70
CA THR A 39 -1.59 5.26 16.23
C THR A 39 -2.63 5.64 17.28
N GLY A 40 -2.35 5.36 18.57
CA GLY A 40 -3.23 5.75 19.67
C GLY A 40 -3.39 7.27 19.81
N MET A 41 -2.31 8.03 19.65
CA MET A 41 -2.37 9.50 19.63
C MET A 41 -3.11 10.01 18.40
N LYS A 42 -2.84 9.42 17.24
CA LYS A 42 -3.42 9.84 15.96
C LYS A 42 -4.92 9.65 15.89
N ILE A 43 -5.48 8.58 16.45
CA ILE A 43 -6.94 8.39 16.43
C ILE A 43 -7.69 9.49 17.20
N VAL A 44 -7.12 10.01 18.29
CA VAL A 44 -7.70 11.14 19.02
C VAL A 44 -7.72 12.40 18.12
N GLU A 45 -6.60 12.72 17.48
CA GLU A 45 -6.52 13.84 16.52
C GLU A 45 -7.53 13.69 15.38
N LEU A 46 -7.70 12.48 14.82
CA LEU A 46 -8.67 12.23 13.75
C LEU A 46 -10.10 12.51 14.19
N VAL A 47 -10.46 12.15 15.44
CA VAL A 47 -11.78 12.45 16.02
C VAL A 47 -11.97 13.95 16.18
N GLU A 48 -10.99 14.67 16.72
CA GLU A 48 -11.04 16.12 16.91
C GLU A 48 -11.17 16.89 15.58
N ARG A 49 -10.54 16.38 14.52
CA ARG A 49 -10.57 16.97 13.17
C ARG A 49 -11.72 16.43 12.30
N ASP A 50 -12.58 15.59 12.85
CA ASP A 50 -13.67 14.93 12.09
C ASP A 50 -13.16 14.23 10.80
N ILE A 51 -11.98 13.59 10.87
CA ILE A 51 -11.47 12.80 9.76
C ILE A 51 -11.99 11.37 9.91
N THR A 52 -13.06 11.08 9.21
CA THR A 52 -13.73 9.78 9.23
C THR A 52 -13.14 8.82 8.19
N VAL A 53 -13.41 7.52 8.33
CA VAL A 53 -13.00 6.50 7.37
C VAL A 53 -13.52 6.79 5.96
N ARG A 54 -14.72 7.39 5.83
CA ARG A 54 -15.31 7.78 4.55
C ARG A 54 -14.56 8.92 3.83
N LYS A 55 -13.78 9.72 4.57
CA LYS A 55 -12.89 10.73 3.98
C LYS A 55 -11.59 10.11 3.46
N VAL A 56 -11.18 8.95 3.98
CA VAL A 56 -9.96 8.23 3.60
C VAL A 56 -10.25 7.18 2.53
N ILE A 57 -11.28 6.34 2.72
CA ILE A 57 -11.67 5.33 1.74
C ILE A 57 -12.51 5.98 0.64
N THR A 58 -11.88 6.20 -0.49
CA THR A 58 -12.42 6.85 -1.68
C THR A 58 -12.16 5.99 -2.92
N PRO A 59 -12.80 6.24 -4.06
CA PRO A 59 -12.43 5.56 -5.30
C PRO A 59 -10.94 5.69 -5.65
N GLY A 60 -10.33 6.84 -5.33
CA GLY A 60 -8.91 7.07 -5.53
C GLY A 60 -8.02 6.18 -4.65
N SER A 61 -8.31 6.11 -3.34
CA SER A 61 -7.54 5.25 -2.44
C SER A 61 -7.69 3.76 -2.77
N ILE A 62 -8.87 3.32 -3.24
CA ILE A 62 -9.06 1.94 -3.74
C ILE A 62 -8.18 1.69 -4.98
N ARG A 63 -8.15 2.62 -5.96
CA ARG A 63 -7.28 2.49 -7.13
C ARG A 63 -5.80 2.46 -6.75
N ASN A 64 -5.38 3.24 -5.77
CA ASN A 64 -4.02 3.20 -5.23
C ASN A 64 -3.68 1.83 -4.61
N ALA A 65 -4.59 1.28 -3.81
CA ALA A 65 -4.42 -0.06 -3.23
C ALA A 65 -4.33 -1.15 -4.31
N ILE A 66 -5.15 -1.08 -5.36
CA ILE A 66 -5.09 -2.01 -6.50
C ILE A 66 -3.73 -1.90 -7.20
N LYS A 67 -3.26 -0.69 -7.52
CA LYS A 67 -1.94 -0.48 -8.14
C LYS A 67 -0.80 -0.99 -7.26
N ALA A 68 -0.85 -0.75 -5.96
CA ALA A 68 0.12 -1.31 -5.02
C ALA A 68 0.10 -2.85 -5.00
N CYS A 69 -1.09 -3.47 -5.00
CA CYS A 69 -1.25 -4.93 -5.10
C CYS A 69 -0.62 -5.47 -6.38
N LEU A 70 -0.89 -4.85 -7.52
CA LEU A 70 -0.35 -5.22 -8.82
C LEU A 70 1.17 -5.08 -8.87
N ALA A 71 1.68 -3.97 -8.35
CA ALA A 71 3.11 -3.66 -8.35
C ALA A 71 3.95 -4.57 -7.46
N MET A 72 3.38 -5.13 -6.39
CA MET A 72 4.07 -6.05 -5.49
C MET A 72 3.71 -7.54 -5.72
N SER A 73 2.88 -7.86 -6.72
CA SER A 73 2.34 -9.20 -6.96
C SER A 73 1.67 -9.77 -5.70
N GLY A 74 0.80 -8.99 -5.11
CA GLY A 74 0.07 -9.37 -3.91
C GLY A 74 -0.88 -10.55 -4.13
N SER A 75 -1.45 -11.04 -3.04
CA SER A 75 -2.42 -12.14 -3.06
C SER A 75 -3.66 -11.80 -3.88
N THR A 76 -4.14 -12.75 -4.69
CA THR A 76 -5.42 -12.64 -5.42
C THR A 76 -6.63 -12.45 -4.51
N ASN A 77 -6.54 -12.84 -3.22
CA ASN A 77 -7.56 -12.57 -2.22
C ASN A 77 -7.80 -11.06 -2.01
N ALA A 78 -6.85 -10.20 -2.39
CA ALA A 78 -7.03 -8.75 -2.35
C ALA A 78 -8.24 -8.28 -3.17
N VAL A 79 -8.57 -8.95 -4.28
CA VAL A 79 -9.76 -8.62 -5.09
C VAL A 79 -11.01 -8.72 -4.23
N MET A 80 -11.20 -9.84 -3.53
CA MET A 80 -12.35 -10.06 -2.64
C MET A 80 -12.37 -9.04 -1.48
N HIS A 81 -11.24 -8.85 -0.83
CA HIS A 81 -11.17 -7.96 0.33
C HIS A 81 -11.39 -6.49 -0.05
N LEU A 82 -10.79 -6.00 -1.14
CA LEU A 82 -11.02 -4.63 -1.61
C LEU A 82 -12.45 -4.43 -2.11
N THR A 83 -13.07 -5.45 -2.70
CA THR A 83 -14.51 -5.42 -3.04
C THR A 83 -15.35 -5.24 -1.78
N ALA A 84 -15.06 -5.98 -0.71
CA ALA A 84 -15.77 -5.84 0.56
C ALA A 84 -15.56 -4.43 1.18
N VAL A 85 -14.32 -3.91 1.15
CA VAL A 85 -14.02 -2.55 1.63
C VAL A 85 -14.78 -1.50 0.84
N ALA A 86 -14.80 -1.61 -0.49
CA ALA A 86 -15.54 -0.68 -1.35
C ALA A 86 -17.05 -0.72 -1.08
N HIS A 87 -17.61 -1.93 -0.91
CA HIS A 87 -19.01 -2.13 -0.57
C HIS A 87 -19.40 -1.47 0.77
N GLU A 88 -18.63 -1.75 1.83
CA GLU A 88 -18.87 -1.16 3.15
C GLU A 88 -18.69 0.36 3.18
N ALA A 89 -17.81 0.88 2.31
CA ALA A 89 -17.63 2.32 2.13
C ALA A 89 -18.73 2.95 1.25
N GLU A 90 -19.67 2.15 0.75
CA GLU A 90 -20.78 2.58 -0.15
C GLU A 90 -20.26 3.21 -1.45
N LEU A 91 -19.16 2.71 -1.99
CA LEU A 91 -18.58 3.16 -3.25
C LEU A 91 -19.20 2.39 -4.43
N ASP A 92 -19.72 3.13 -5.41
CA ASP A 92 -20.24 2.55 -6.65
C ASP A 92 -19.09 2.31 -7.65
N ILE A 93 -18.31 1.26 -7.40
CA ILE A 93 -17.17 0.87 -8.23
C ILE A 93 -17.08 -0.66 -8.40
N ASP A 94 -16.69 -1.10 -9.59
CA ASP A 94 -16.38 -2.51 -9.86
C ASP A 94 -14.89 -2.76 -9.66
N VAL A 95 -14.54 -3.29 -8.49
CA VAL A 95 -13.15 -3.57 -8.11
C VAL A 95 -12.51 -4.63 -9.02
N LEU A 96 -13.25 -5.66 -9.45
CA LEU A 96 -12.73 -6.69 -10.36
C LEU A 96 -12.38 -6.08 -11.72
N GLN A 97 -13.27 -5.23 -12.25
CA GLN A 97 -13.00 -4.51 -13.51
C GLN A 97 -11.81 -3.56 -13.38
N LEU A 98 -11.63 -2.91 -12.21
CA LEU A 98 -10.47 -2.05 -11.96
C LEU A 98 -9.16 -2.87 -11.95
N PHE A 99 -9.13 -4.06 -11.34
CA PHE A 99 -7.96 -4.96 -11.42
C PHE A 99 -7.62 -5.31 -12.86
N ASP A 100 -8.61 -5.68 -13.67
CA ASP A 100 -8.44 -6.01 -15.09
C ASP A 100 -7.85 -4.82 -15.87
N ASN A 101 -8.46 -3.65 -15.73
CA ASN A 101 -8.05 -2.44 -16.43
C ASN A 101 -6.64 -1.96 -16.05
N LEU A 102 -6.29 -2.04 -14.75
CA LEU A 102 -5.04 -1.51 -14.22
C LEU A 102 -3.87 -2.50 -14.33
N SER A 103 -4.13 -3.80 -14.50
CA SER A 103 -3.08 -4.83 -14.56
C SER A 103 -2.09 -4.61 -15.69
N ASN A 104 -2.54 -4.13 -16.85
CA ASN A 104 -1.68 -3.89 -18.01
C ASN A 104 -0.89 -2.58 -17.94
N SER A 105 -1.27 -1.66 -17.06
CA SER A 105 -0.67 -0.32 -16.95
C SER A 105 0.12 -0.10 -15.65
N THR A 106 0.14 -1.09 -14.76
CA THR A 106 0.87 -1.01 -13.48
C THR A 106 2.02 -2.01 -13.49
N PRO A 107 3.28 -1.59 -13.66
CA PRO A 107 4.43 -2.48 -13.66
C PRO A 107 4.63 -3.17 -12.31
N GLN A 108 5.18 -4.39 -12.34
CA GLN A 108 5.66 -5.07 -11.15
C GLN A 108 7.02 -4.50 -10.74
N ILE A 109 7.08 -3.77 -9.63
CA ILE A 109 8.30 -3.14 -9.12
C ILE A 109 8.75 -3.63 -7.75
N ALA A 110 7.98 -4.53 -7.13
CA ALA A 110 8.45 -5.21 -5.91
C ALA A 110 8.25 -6.73 -6.03
N LYS A 111 9.22 -7.48 -5.48
CA LYS A 111 9.21 -8.94 -5.57
C LYS A 111 9.71 -9.58 -4.29
N MET A 112 8.91 -10.46 -3.72
CA MET A 112 9.16 -11.12 -2.44
C MET A 112 8.81 -12.61 -2.49
N ASN A 113 9.29 -13.36 -1.49
CA ASN A 113 8.91 -14.76 -1.30
C ASN A 113 7.37 -14.90 -1.26
N PRO A 114 6.78 -15.83 -2.04
CA PRO A 114 7.38 -16.99 -2.68
C PRO A 114 7.96 -16.75 -4.09
N ALA A 115 7.80 -15.59 -4.68
CA ALA A 115 8.26 -15.31 -6.05
C ALA A 115 9.78 -15.12 -6.16
N CYS A 116 10.48 -14.90 -5.04
CA CYS A 116 11.95 -14.83 -4.97
C CYS A 116 12.44 -15.21 -3.55
N LYS A 117 13.74 -15.08 -3.29
CA LYS A 117 14.36 -15.43 -2.00
C LYS A 117 14.15 -14.40 -0.88
N TYR A 118 13.78 -13.17 -1.22
CA TYR A 118 13.65 -12.07 -0.25
C TYR A 118 12.29 -12.15 0.46
N ASN A 119 12.28 -11.81 1.75
CA ASN A 119 11.11 -11.86 2.61
C ASN A 119 10.54 -10.46 2.91
N MET A 120 9.45 -10.38 3.65
CA MET A 120 8.86 -9.10 4.05
C MET A 120 9.79 -8.24 4.92
N ILE A 121 10.74 -8.85 5.63
CA ILE A 121 11.76 -8.11 6.38
C ILE A 121 12.75 -7.41 5.43
N ASP A 122 13.11 -8.06 4.32
CA ASP A 122 13.98 -7.46 3.31
C ASP A 122 13.25 -6.31 2.60
N PHE A 123 11.95 -6.48 2.31
CA PHE A 123 11.09 -5.41 1.80
C PHE A 123 11.05 -4.19 2.73
N TYR A 124 10.84 -4.43 4.05
CA TYR A 124 10.85 -3.36 5.05
C TYR A 124 12.22 -2.65 5.10
N HIS A 125 13.33 -3.38 5.06
CA HIS A 125 14.67 -2.79 5.06
C HIS A 125 14.99 -2.04 3.75
N ASP A 126 14.34 -2.38 2.65
CA ASP A 126 14.44 -1.67 1.37
C ASP A 126 13.42 -0.53 1.23
N GLY A 127 12.90 -0.04 2.35
CA GLY A 127 11.99 1.10 2.47
C GLY A 127 10.50 0.75 2.50
N GLY A 128 10.13 -0.52 2.39
CA GLY A 128 8.76 -1.01 2.60
C GLY A 128 7.71 -0.37 1.69
N MET A 129 6.49 -0.25 2.22
CA MET A 129 5.39 0.40 1.51
C MET A 129 5.63 1.88 1.20
N PRO A 130 6.23 2.70 2.08
CA PRO A 130 6.53 4.08 1.73
C PRO A 130 7.39 4.20 0.46
N ARG A 131 8.42 3.36 0.30
CA ARG A 131 9.27 3.34 -0.90
C ARG A 131 8.51 2.86 -2.13
N LEU A 132 7.68 1.84 -1.98
CA LEU A 132 6.83 1.36 -3.07
C LEU A 132 5.90 2.47 -3.58
N LEU A 133 5.24 3.18 -2.66
CA LEU A 133 4.32 4.28 -2.99
C LEU A 133 5.06 5.47 -3.60
N GLU A 134 6.26 5.81 -3.11
CA GLU A 134 7.13 6.83 -3.72
C GLU A 134 7.51 6.46 -5.16
N ASN A 135 7.95 5.22 -5.40
CA ASN A 135 8.32 4.75 -6.73
C ASN A 135 7.12 4.68 -7.70
N LEU A 136 5.92 4.45 -7.18
CA LEU A 136 4.67 4.46 -7.96
C LEU A 136 4.03 5.84 -8.09
N GLN A 137 4.56 6.89 -7.48
CA GLN A 137 3.87 8.16 -7.26
C GLN A 137 3.24 8.75 -8.53
N SER A 138 3.91 8.66 -9.67
CA SER A 138 3.39 9.18 -10.95
C SER A 138 2.16 8.43 -11.48
N LEU A 139 1.90 7.24 -10.98
CA LEU A 139 0.73 6.42 -11.31
C LEU A 139 -0.38 6.54 -10.28
N LEU A 140 -0.12 7.10 -9.09
CA LEU A 140 -1.07 7.15 -7.98
C LEU A 140 -1.91 8.43 -7.98
N GLU A 141 -3.06 8.37 -7.33
CA GLU A 141 -3.85 9.53 -6.95
C GLU A 141 -3.34 10.01 -5.59
N THR A 142 -2.48 11.01 -5.60
CA THR A 142 -1.70 11.40 -4.43
C THR A 142 -2.36 12.47 -3.56
N ASP A 143 -3.46 13.06 -4.03
CA ASP A 143 -4.29 14.03 -3.31
C ASP A 143 -5.28 13.40 -2.32
N VAL A 144 -5.36 12.06 -2.29
CA VAL A 144 -6.24 11.33 -1.36
C VAL A 144 -5.80 11.55 0.10
N MET A 145 -6.79 11.75 0.98
CA MET A 145 -6.61 11.88 2.42
C MET A 145 -6.16 10.56 3.05
N THR A 146 -5.36 10.64 4.10
CA THR A 146 -4.92 9.48 4.89
C THR A 146 -5.16 9.68 6.39
N VAL A 147 -5.02 8.61 7.17
CA VAL A 147 -5.13 8.66 8.65
C VAL A 147 -4.02 9.48 9.33
N THR A 148 -3.01 9.95 8.61
CA THR A 148 -2.08 10.93 9.16
C THR A 148 -2.69 12.33 9.28
N GLY A 149 -3.87 12.54 8.67
CA GLY A 149 -4.50 13.86 8.52
C GLY A 149 -3.87 14.70 7.42
N LYS A 150 -3.06 14.08 6.56
CA LYS A 150 -2.37 14.64 5.40
C LYS A 150 -2.72 13.82 4.15
N THR A 151 -2.43 14.37 2.99
CA THR A 151 -2.54 13.66 1.72
C THR A 151 -1.44 12.61 1.57
N LEU A 152 -1.62 11.67 0.64
CA LEU A 152 -0.59 10.70 0.29
C LEU A 152 0.67 11.41 -0.25
N ALA A 153 0.53 12.48 -1.04
CA ALA A 153 1.65 13.27 -1.53
C ALA A 153 2.50 13.85 -0.39
N GLU A 154 1.85 14.43 0.62
CA GLU A 154 2.52 14.99 1.79
C GLU A 154 3.23 13.90 2.60
N ASN A 155 2.59 12.74 2.79
CA ASN A 155 3.22 11.61 3.47
C ASN A 155 4.47 11.11 2.75
N ILE A 156 4.42 10.98 1.43
CA ILE A 156 5.59 10.59 0.61
C ILE A 156 6.71 11.63 0.75
N ALA A 157 6.40 12.90 0.62
CA ALA A 157 7.40 13.97 0.66
C ALA A 157 8.08 14.14 2.04
N GLU A 158 7.35 13.88 3.11
CA GLU A 158 7.84 14.04 4.48
C GLU A 158 8.46 12.78 5.06
N HIS A 159 8.28 11.60 4.42
CA HIS A 159 8.77 10.34 4.95
C HIS A 159 10.28 10.34 5.15
N ARG A 160 10.74 9.77 6.26
CA ARG A 160 12.17 9.63 6.60
C ARG A 160 12.51 8.15 6.72
N TYR A 161 13.23 7.66 5.73
CA TYR A 161 13.63 6.25 5.66
C TYR A 161 14.62 5.88 6.76
N ARG A 162 14.36 4.79 7.44
CA ARG A 162 15.25 4.24 8.48
C ARG A 162 16.48 3.54 7.91
N TYR A 163 16.34 3.02 6.69
CA TYR A 163 17.39 2.25 6.01
C TYR A 163 17.63 2.83 4.62
N PRO A 164 18.89 2.80 4.14
CA PRO A 164 19.17 3.17 2.75
C PRO A 164 18.52 2.18 1.79
N ALA A 165 18.04 2.69 0.66
CA ALA A 165 17.52 1.83 -0.40
C ALA A 165 18.63 0.91 -0.93
N THR A 166 18.33 -0.37 -1.06
CA THR A 166 19.22 -1.36 -1.66
C THR A 166 18.88 -1.64 -3.13
N GLY A 167 17.62 -1.38 -3.52
CA GLY A 167 17.10 -1.71 -4.84
C GLY A 167 17.04 -3.22 -5.11
N LEU A 168 17.04 -4.05 -4.07
CA LEU A 168 16.98 -5.51 -4.21
C LEU A 168 15.56 -6.04 -4.23
N VAL A 169 14.63 -5.31 -3.62
CA VAL A 169 13.22 -5.72 -3.46
C VAL A 169 12.27 -4.68 -4.04
N ASN A 170 12.54 -3.40 -3.80
CA ASN A 170 11.82 -2.26 -4.37
C ASN A 170 12.59 -1.66 -5.53
N HIS A 171 12.13 -1.88 -6.75
CA HIS A 171 12.64 -1.28 -7.97
C HIS A 171 11.90 0.02 -8.31
N THR A 172 12.39 0.75 -9.31
CA THR A 172 11.73 1.93 -9.86
C THR A 172 10.89 1.58 -11.10
N LEU A 173 10.09 2.52 -11.58
CA LEU A 173 9.34 2.35 -12.84
C LEU A 173 10.24 2.21 -14.08
N ASP A 174 11.49 2.72 -14.01
CA ASP A 174 12.45 2.62 -15.10
C ASP A 174 13.13 1.24 -15.18
N ASP A 175 13.11 0.48 -14.08
CA ASP A 175 13.71 -0.87 -13.99
C ASP A 175 12.75 -1.86 -13.29
N PRO A 176 11.57 -2.16 -13.86
CA PRO A 176 10.60 -3.04 -13.24
C PRO A 176 10.98 -4.52 -13.40
N PHE A 177 10.53 -5.37 -12.49
CA PHE A 177 10.59 -6.84 -12.66
C PHE A 177 9.71 -7.34 -13.81
N GLY A 178 8.67 -6.59 -14.17
CA GLY A 178 7.76 -6.86 -15.26
C GLY A 178 6.95 -5.62 -15.61
N TYR A 179 6.60 -5.47 -16.88
CA TYR A 179 5.89 -4.29 -17.40
C TYR A 179 4.37 -4.36 -17.20
N SER A 180 3.86 -5.47 -16.64
CA SER A 180 2.46 -5.64 -16.27
C SER A 180 2.36 -6.08 -14.81
N GLY A 181 1.21 -5.86 -14.21
CA GLY A 181 0.95 -6.22 -12.81
C GLY A 181 1.01 -7.72 -12.55
N GLY A 182 1.34 -8.08 -11.32
CA GLY A 182 1.50 -9.48 -10.91
C GLY A 182 0.18 -10.24 -10.70
N VAL A 183 -0.98 -9.61 -10.92
CA VAL A 183 -2.31 -10.24 -10.85
C VAL A 183 -3.05 -10.00 -12.16
N ALA A 184 -3.54 -11.06 -12.76
CA ALA A 184 -4.33 -11.02 -13.99
C ALA A 184 -5.75 -11.53 -13.75
N VAL A 185 -6.73 -10.91 -14.42
CA VAL A 185 -8.12 -11.36 -14.44
C VAL A 185 -8.35 -12.17 -15.71
N LEU A 186 -8.76 -13.42 -15.54
CA LEU A 186 -9.16 -14.29 -16.67
C LEU A 186 -10.68 -14.23 -16.81
N ARG A 187 -11.15 -14.09 -18.07
CA ARG A 187 -12.58 -14.10 -18.43
C ARG A 187 -12.88 -15.27 -19.33
#